data_49c2858b066724cf5a6a0419f3818944
#
_entry.id   49c2858b066724cf5a6a0419f3818944
#
_cell.length_a   1.000
_cell.length_b   1.000
_cell.length_c   1.000
_cell.angle_alpha   90.00
_cell.angle_beta   90.00
_cell.angle_gamma   90.00
#
_symmetry.space_group_name_H-M   'P 1'
#
loop_
_entity.id
_entity.type
_entity.pdbx_description
1 polymer ?
#
loop_
_entity_poly.entity_id
_entity_poly.type
_entity_poly.pdbx_seq_one_letter_code
_entity_poly.pdbx_strand_id
1 'polypeptide(L)'
;MTKPSRTAVALIILLFAACTSLQGDEAPREISLLFCGDVMLDWGIREAVEKEGYGFPLRRIRGFLSGFDYRFFNMEGPISDRGEPHADKKYIFNVPPGMVRVLAEGRLDGALLANNHMSDFGNIALLDTIANLSAEGIRCAGAGIDAETASLPILVSRGGISVAVFSYTNLGYRDAYATASAPGIARAILDSMRKDIEQFKRFTDFIVVNLHWGDEYTNYPSEDQVEMARALIDGGADAVIGHHSHVYQGIEVYRDRPIVYSLGNFLFGSINEDIRDNIVVALNFGKEGLSSMRVYPISGNTASHPFQPARLSGRDAENVLNHVLDISHPLRSDFSKKALMVDSSLLYRFPADPK
;
A
#
# COMPACT_ATOMS: atom_id res chain seq x y z
N MET A 1 -9.12 23.74 -20.10
CA MET A 1 -8.23 22.57 -20.13
C MET A 1 -9.05 21.41 -20.66
N THR A 2 -8.65 20.82 -21.78
CA THR A 2 -9.37 19.74 -22.48
C THR A 2 -9.27 18.46 -21.65
N LYS A 3 -10.40 17.76 -21.49
CA LYS A 3 -10.48 16.43 -20.84
C LYS A 3 -9.39 15.52 -21.39
N PRO A 4 -8.62 14.80 -20.54
CA PRO A 4 -7.83 13.68 -21.03
C PRO A 4 -8.83 12.69 -21.63
N SER A 5 -8.76 12.49 -22.92
CA SER A 5 -9.63 11.59 -23.63
C SER A 5 -9.24 10.15 -23.28
N ARG A 6 -10.16 9.20 -23.46
CA ARG A 6 -9.87 7.75 -23.48
C ARG A 6 -8.56 7.41 -24.22
N THR A 7 -8.08 8.33 -25.03
CA THR A 7 -6.80 8.35 -25.74
C THR A 7 -5.59 8.47 -24.79
N ALA A 8 -5.67 9.17 -23.64
CA ALA A 8 -4.55 9.31 -22.72
C ALA A 8 -4.31 8.02 -21.91
N VAL A 9 -5.38 7.36 -21.46
CA VAL A 9 -5.31 6.03 -20.82
C VAL A 9 -4.78 5.00 -21.81
N ALA A 10 -5.25 5.01 -23.07
CA ALA A 10 -4.75 4.16 -24.13
C ALA A 10 -3.27 4.42 -24.46
N LEU A 11 -2.81 5.67 -24.37
CA LEU A 11 -1.41 6.03 -24.62
C LEU A 11 -0.47 5.56 -23.51
N ILE A 12 -0.89 5.65 -22.24
CA ILE A 12 -0.15 5.13 -21.08
C ILE A 12 -0.03 3.61 -21.19
N ILE A 13 -1.11 2.92 -21.53
CA ILE A 13 -1.14 1.47 -21.74
C ILE A 13 -0.25 1.05 -22.92
N LEU A 14 -0.26 1.78 -24.04
CA LEU A 14 0.57 1.50 -25.22
C LEU A 14 2.06 1.74 -24.94
N LEU A 15 2.43 2.79 -24.21
CA LEU A 15 3.81 3.05 -23.80
C LEU A 15 4.32 1.99 -22.83
N PHE A 16 3.46 1.51 -21.92
CA PHE A 16 3.81 0.45 -20.98
C PHE A 16 4.01 -0.90 -21.70
N ALA A 17 3.12 -1.28 -22.60
CA ALA A 17 3.23 -2.49 -23.41
C ALA A 17 4.48 -2.50 -24.31
N ALA A 18 4.88 -1.35 -24.86
CA ALA A 18 6.11 -1.23 -25.65
C ALA A 18 7.39 -1.39 -24.80
N CYS A 19 7.38 -0.97 -23.53
CA CYS A 19 8.53 -1.10 -22.62
C CYS A 19 8.75 -2.55 -22.16
N THR A 20 7.70 -3.37 -22.03
CA THR A 20 7.79 -4.77 -21.61
C THR A 20 8.39 -5.69 -22.68
N SER A 21 8.30 -5.31 -23.96
CA SER A 21 8.78 -6.14 -25.08
C SER A 21 10.30 -6.04 -25.37
N LEU A 22 11.05 -5.16 -24.69
CA LEU A 22 12.46 -4.89 -24.97
C LEU A 22 13.44 -5.61 -24.01
N GLN A 23 12.98 -6.43 -23.07
CA GLN A 23 13.83 -7.12 -22.12
C GLN A 23 14.23 -8.51 -22.66
N GLY A 24 15.55 -8.73 -22.79
CA GLY A 24 16.14 -9.96 -23.36
C GLY A 24 16.03 -11.21 -22.48
N ASP A 25 16.53 -12.34 -22.99
CA ASP A 25 16.32 -13.72 -22.55
C ASP A 25 16.81 -14.13 -21.13
N GLU A 26 17.37 -13.24 -20.31
CA GLU A 26 17.77 -13.48 -18.91
C GLU A 26 16.84 -12.79 -17.89
N ALA A 27 15.58 -12.62 -18.23
CA ALA A 27 14.61 -11.96 -17.34
C ALA A 27 14.40 -12.78 -16.05
N PRO A 28 14.31 -12.12 -14.87
CA PRO A 28 14.00 -12.80 -13.62
C PRO A 28 12.67 -13.55 -13.74
N ARG A 29 12.63 -14.76 -13.15
CA ARG A 29 11.43 -15.61 -13.22
C ARG A 29 10.25 -15.08 -12.43
N GLU A 30 10.48 -14.11 -11.55
CA GLU A 30 9.48 -13.52 -10.66
C GLU A 30 9.69 -12.01 -10.51
N ILE A 31 8.62 -11.29 -10.16
CA ILE A 31 8.63 -9.92 -9.69
C ILE A 31 8.20 -9.90 -8.23
N SER A 32 8.96 -9.22 -7.37
CA SER A 32 8.71 -9.10 -5.95
C SER A 32 8.18 -7.71 -5.59
N LEU A 33 7.01 -7.66 -4.98
CA LEU A 33 6.32 -6.44 -4.53
C LEU A 33 6.23 -6.45 -3.00
N LEU A 34 6.85 -5.49 -2.33
CA LEU A 34 6.72 -5.30 -0.89
C LEU A 34 5.65 -4.25 -0.61
N PHE A 35 4.68 -4.61 0.22
CA PHE A 35 3.67 -3.70 0.74
C PHE A 35 4.01 -3.36 2.18
N CYS A 36 4.27 -2.08 2.42
CA CYS A 36 4.47 -1.48 3.74
C CYS A 36 3.14 -0.92 4.25
N GLY A 37 3.05 -0.71 5.56
CA GLY A 37 1.86 -0.13 6.19
C GLY A 37 1.75 1.37 6.03
N ASP A 38 1.13 2.01 7.02
CA ASP A 38 0.83 3.43 7.02
C ASP A 38 2.07 4.27 7.30
N VAL A 39 2.24 5.33 6.52
CA VAL A 39 3.35 6.29 6.59
C VAL A 39 2.78 7.68 6.81
N MET A 40 3.13 8.31 7.93
CA MET A 40 2.80 9.68 8.27
C MET A 40 4.05 10.40 8.77
N LEU A 41 4.56 11.36 7.99
CA LEU A 41 5.88 11.96 8.17
C LEU A 41 5.88 13.29 8.95
N ASP A 42 4.82 13.58 9.67
CA ASP A 42 4.73 14.75 10.56
C ASP A 42 5.10 14.40 12.01
N TRP A 43 4.89 15.31 12.92
CA TRP A 43 5.12 15.20 14.37
C TRP A 43 6.57 14.76 14.69
N GLY A 44 6.74 13.76 15.51
CA GLY A 44 8.07 13.32 15.96
C GLY A 44 9.02 12.86 14.85
N ILE A 45 8.51 12.41 13.69
CA ILE A 45 9.36 12.10 12.54
C ILE A 45 9.97 13.38 11.97
N ARG A 46 9.19 14.46 11.86
CA ARG A 46 9.70 15.75 11.40
C ARG A 46 10.80 16.27 12.31
N GLU A 47 10.60 16.24 13.64
CA GLU A 47 11.62 16.63 14.61
C GLU A 47 12.89 15.76 14.51
N ALA A 48 12.71 14.45 14.34
CA ALA A 48 13.84 13.53 14.17
C ALA A 48 14.63 13.80 12.88
N VAL A 49 13.94 14.11 11.79
CA VAL A 49 14.57 14.45 10.51
C VAL A 49 15.31 15.79 10.57
N GLU A 50 14.75 16.80 11.21
CA GLU A 50 15.41 18.09 11.44
C GLU A 50 16.74 17.93 12.19
N LYS A 51 16.79 16.99 13.14
CA LYS A 51 17.98 16.72 13.96
C LYS A 51 18.99 15.78 13.28
N GLU A 52 18.54 14.71 12.65
CA GLU A 52 19.36 13.58 12.23
C GLU A 52 19.48 13.43 10.69
N GLY A 53 18.70 14.22 9.93
CA GLY A 53 18.63 14.20 8.46
C GLY A 53 17.63 13.20 7.87
N TYR A 54 17.32 13.37 6.59
CA TYR A 54 16.26 12.63 5.88
C TYR A 54 16.46 11.11 5.82
N GLY A 55 17.71 10.63 5.84
CA GLY A 55 18.01 9.19 5.86
C GLY A 55 17.80 8.50 7.20
N PHE A 56 17.55 9.25 8.28
CA PHE A 56 17.46 8.71 9.63
C PHE A 56 16.27 7.73 9.80
N PRO A 57 15.02 8.07 9.41
CA PRO A 57 13.88 7.22 9.72
C PRO A 57 13.98 5.81 9.11
N LEU A 58 14.49 5.67 7.90
CA LEU A 58 14.57 4.39 7.20
C LEU A 58 15.95 3.72 7.26
N ARG A 59 16.91 4.27 8.01
CA ARG A 59 18.30 3.78 8.12
C ARG A 59 18.37 2.30 8.50
N ARG A 60 17.59 1.86 9.47
CA ARG A 60 17.66 0.49 10.01
C ARG A 60 17.01 -0.56 9.11
N ILE A 61 16.04 -0.16 8.28
CA ILE A 61 15.29 -1.08 7.42
C ILE A 61 15.71 -1.00 5.94
N ARG A 62 16.51 -0.01 5.55
CA ARG A 62 16.90 0.25 4.15
C ARG A 62 17.51 -0.97 3.45
N GLY A 63 18.38 -1.70 4.14
CA GLY A 63 18.99 -2.92 3.60
C GLY A 63 17.96 -4.00 3.27
N PHE A 64 16.95 -4.16 4.12
CA PHE A 64 15.85 -5.09 3.88
C PHE A 64 14.98 -4.61 2.69
N LEU A 65 14.63 -3.34 2.63
CA LEU A 65 13.82 -2.76 1.55
C LEU A 65 14.50 -2.96 0.17
N SER A 66 15.82 -2.92 0.09
CA SER A 66 16.56 -3.09 -1.17
C SER A 66 16.48 -4.51 -1.77
N GLY A 67 15.97 -5.49 -1.01
CA GLY A 67 15.79 -6.86 -1.47
C GLY A 67 14.56 -7.09 -2.36
N PHE A 68 13.76 -6.07 -2.63
CA PHE A 68 12.52 -6.18 -3.41
C PHE A 68 12.58 -5.31 -4.67
N ASP A 69 11.80 -5.70 -5.69
CA ASP A 69 11.77 -4.98 -6.95
C ASP A 69 11.00 -3.66 -6.83
N TYR A 70 9.86 -3.68 -6.12
CA TYR A 70 9.03 -2.51 -5.87
C TYR A 70 8.51 -2.48 -4.43
N ARG A 71 8.40 -1.28 -3.83
CA ARG A 71 7.97 -1.01 -2.46
C ARG A 71 6.81 -0.02 -2.47
N PHE A 72 5.66 -0.45 -1.96
CA PHE A 72 4.43 0.32 -1.86
C PHE A 72 4.13 0.67 -0.41
N PHE A 73 3.51 1.81 -0.16
CA PHE A 73 3.13 2.29 1.17
C PHE A 73 1.88 3.17 1.09
N ASN A 74 1.07 3.18 2.15
CA ASN A 74 -0.01 4.13 2.28
C ASN A 74 0.55 5.45 2.83
N MET A 75 0.51 6.53 2.02
CA MET A 75 0.91 7.87 2.47
C MET A 75 -0.27 8.54 3.16
N GLU A 76 -0.26 8.55 4.48
CA GLU A 76 -1.36 9.02 5.30
C GLU A 76 -1.13 10.47 5.73
N GLY A 77 -1.53 11.37 4.87
CA GLY A 77 -1.43 12.81 5.02
C GLY A 77 -0.85 13.51 3.81
N PRO A 78 -1.24 14.76 3.55
CA PRO A 78 -0.74 15.54 2.44
C PRO A 78 0.69 16.01 2.68
N ILE A 79 1.49 16.05 1.60
CA ILE A 79 2.83 16.64 1.56
C ILE A 79 2.73 17.99 0.85
N SER A 80 2.47 19.07 1.61
CA SER A 80 2.24 20.41 1.07
C SER A 80 2.50 21.49 2.13
N ASP A 81 2.79 22.69 1.69
CA ASP A 81 2.80 23.90 2.51
C ASP A 81 1.62 24.84 2.21
N ARG A 82 0.63 24.34 1.45
CA ARG A 82 -0.58 25.07 1.04
C ARG A 82 -1.85 24.39 1.51
N GLY A 83 -2.94 25.14 1.46
CA GLY A 83 -4.26 24.67 1.85
C GLY A 83 -4.64 25.11 3.27
N GLU A 84 -5.89 24.87 3.62
CA GLU A 84 -6.44 25.20 4.93
C GLU A 84 -6.87 23.92 5.64
N PRO A 85 -6.68 23.83 6.96
CA PRO A 85 -7.04 22.63 7.71
C PRO A 85 -8.55 22.38 7.66
N HIS A 86 -8.95 21.13 7.48
CA HIS A 86 -10.35 20.73 7.47
C HIS A 86 -10.99 20.96 8.85
N ALA A 87 -12.01 21.83 8.93
CA ALA A 87 -12.57 22.35 10.18
C ALA A 87 -13.14 21.27 11.12
N ASP A 88 -13.66 20.17 10.55
CA ASP A 88 -14.37 19.13 11.31
C ASP A 88 -13.46 17.97 11.76
N LYS A 89 -12.14 18.06 11.49
CA LYS A 89 -11.18 16.99 11.85
C LYS A 89 -10.50 17.25 13.19
N LYS A 90 -10.48 16.24 14.04
CA LYS A 90 -9.76 16.25 15.31
C LYS A 90 -8.24 16.07 15.13
N TYR A 91 -7.85 15.15 14.27
CA TYR A 91 -6.45 14.87 13.92
C TYR A 91 -6.21 15.29 12.48
N ILE A 92 -5.20 16.13 12.28
CA ILE A 92 -4.85 16.73 11.01
C ILE A 92 -3.35 16.55 10.82
N PHE A 93 -2.95 16.03 9.65
CA PHE A 93 -1.55 15.81 9.30
C PHE A 93 -1.12 16.83 8.25
N ASN A 94 0.02 17.47 8.48
CA ASN A 94 0.60 18.46 7.58
C ASN A 94 2.10 18.19 7.39
N VAL A 95 2.43 17.48 6.34
CA VAL A 95 3.80 17.09 6.03
C VAL A 95 4.45 18.14 5.15
N PRO A 96 5.54 18.81 5.61
CA PRO A 96 6.25 19.77 4.77
C PRO A 96 6.82 19.13 3.49
N PRO A 97 6.84 19.84 2.34
CA PRO A 97 7.28 19.29 1.05
C PRO A 97 8.66 18.60 1.08
N GLY A 98 9.62 19.16 1.82
CA GLY A 98 10.97 18.60 1.97
C GLY A 98 11.02 17.19 2.57
N MET A 99 9.98 16.78 3.30
CA MET A 99 9.90 15.46 3.94
C MET A 99 9.75 14.31 2.93
N VAL A 100 9.33 14.58 1.70
CA VAL A 100 9.29 13.56 0.62
C VAL A 100 10.66 12.88 0.44
N ARG A 101 11.76 13.58 0.75
CA ARG A 101 13.12 13.03 0.68
C ARG A 101 13.36 11.82 1.60
N VAL A 102 12.60 11.69 2.69
CA VAL A 102 12.64 10.49 3.55
C VAL A 102 12.26 9.25 2.76
N LEU A 103 11.21 9.37 1.93
CA LEU A 103 10.70 8.28 1.09
C LEU A 103 11.69 7.93 -0.03
N ALA A 104 12.27 8.94 -0.67
CA ALA A 104 13.29 8.78 -1.71
C ALA A 104 14.56 8.11 -1.17
N GLU A 105 15.05 8.52 0.01
CA GLU A 105 16.17 7.90 0.72
C GLU A 105 15.90 6.43 1.07
N GLY A 106 14.64 6.07 1.35
CA GLY A 106 14.19 4.69 1.55
C GLY A 106 14.01 3.90 0.26
N ARG A 107 14.10 4.55 -0.91
CA ARG A 107 13.81 3.96 -2.24
C ARG A 107 12.41 3.36 -2.30
N LEU A 108 11.42 4.05 -1.73
CA LEU A 108 10.02 3.67 -1.84
C LEU A 108 9.52 4.07 -3.23
N ASP A 109 8.75 3.20 -3.90
CA ASP A 109 8.45 3.31 -5.33
C ASP A 109 7.03 3.78 -5.62
N GLY A 110 6.07 3.41 -4.76
CA GLY A 110 4.66 3.66 -5.00
C GLY A 110 3.91 4.10 -3.76
N ALA A 111 3.29 5.28 -3.82
CA ALA A 111 2.45 5.85 -2.76
C ALA A 111 0.96 5.59 -3.05
N LEU A 112 0.27 5.02 -2.07
CA LEU A 112 -1.16 4.78 -2.06
C LEU A 112 -1.81 5.96 -1.32
N LEU A 113 -2.62 6.75 -2.02
CA LEU A 113 -3.08 8.05 -1.53
C LEU A 113 -4.57 8.06 -1.14
N ALA A 114 -5.32 7.00 -1.44
CA ALA A 114 -6.71 6.92 -1.07
C ALA A 114 -6.84 6.57 0.42
N ASN A 115 -6.90 7.60 1.28
CA ASN A 115 -7.09 7.48 2.72
C ASN A 115 -7.83 8.71 3.27
N ASN A 116 -8.26 8.62 4.53
CA ASN A 116 -9.03 9.66 5.20
C ASN A 116 -8.23 10.95 5.49
N HIS A 117 -6.89 10.91 5.46
CA HIS A 117 -6.04 12.06 5.78
C HIS A 117 -5.51 12.82 4.56
N MET A 118 -5.61 12.27 3.35
CA MET A 118 -5.07 12.92 2.14
C MET A 118 -5.69 14.30 1.86
N SER A 119 -6.92 14.55 2.32
CA SER A 119 -7.63 15.83 2.14
C SER A 119 -7.63 16.72 3.39
N ASP A 120 -6.75 16.50 4.36
CA ASP A 120 -6.69 17.28 5.61
C ASP A 120 -6.49 18.78 5.38
N PHE A 121 -5.83 19.16 4.28
CA PHE A 121 -5.61 20.53 3.84
C PHE A 121 -6.27 20.84 2.48
N GLY A 122 -7.30 20.07 2.12
CA GLY A 122 -8.08 20.24 0.90
C GLY A 122 -7.38 19.79 -0.38
N ASN A 123 -8.05 20.01 -1.51
CA ASN A 123 -7.62 19.49 -2.81
C ASN A 123 -6.30 20.09 -3.32
N ILE A 124 -5.95 21.30 -2.89
CA ILE A 124 -4.67 21.91 -3.28
C ILE A 124 -3.49 21.15 -2.68
N ALA A 125 -3.59 20.77 -1.41
CA ALA A 125 -2.56 20.00 -0.72
C ALA A 125 -2.45 18.57 -1.26
N LEU A 126 -3.58 17.95 -1.64
CA LEU A 126 -3.61 16.65 -2.32
C LEU A 126 -2.87 16.71 -3.65
N LEU A 127 -3.12 17.72 -4.48
CA LEU A 127 -2.44 17.88 -5.78
C LEU A 127 -0.94 18.18 -5.63
N ASP A 128 -0.57 18.97 -4.62
CA ASP A 128 0.84 19.21 -4.27
C ASP A 128 1.53 17.91 -3.84
N THR A 129 0.83 17.05 -3.10
CA THR A 129 1.35 15.74 -2.69
C THR A 129 1.70 14.89 -3.90
N ILE A 130 0.81 14.80 -4.89
CA ILE A 130 1.07 14.08 -6.14
C ILE A 130 2.29 14.66 -6.85
N ALA A 131 2.38 16.01 -6.94
CA ALA A 131 3.49 16.68 -7.59
C ALA A 131 4.83 16.45 -6.88
N ASN A 132 4.85 16.58 -5.53
CA ASN A 132 6.05 16.39 -4.72
C ASN A 132 6.56 14.95 -4.77
N LEU A 133 5.67 13.94 -4.69
CA LEU A 133 6.03 12.54 -4.83
C LEU A 133 6.58 12.23 -6.23
N SER A 134 5.91 12.74 -7.28
CA SER A 134 6.35 12.55 -8.66
C SER A 134 7.70 13.20 -8.95
N ALA A 135 8.02 14.34 -8.34
CA ALA A 135 9.32 14.99 -8.47
C ALA A 135 10.49 14.15 -7.94
N GLU A 136 10.24 13.29 -6.96
CA GLU A 136 11.21 12.31 -6.42
C GLU A 136 11.11 10.92 -7.11
N GLY A 137 10.33 10.81 -8.20
CA GLY A 137 10.16 9.57 -8.97
C GLY A 137 9.24 8.53 -8.29
N ILE A 138 8.50 8.92 -7.26
CA ILE A 138 7.54 8.05 -6.57
C ILE A 138 6.20 8.13 -7.28
N ARG A 139 5.68 6.99 -7.74
CA ARG A 139 4.39 6.90 -8.43
C ARG A 139 3.25 6.93 -7.43
N CYS A 140 2.07 7.41 -7.87
CA CYS A 140 0.90 7.55 -7.02
C CYS A 140 -0.31 6.82 -7.61
N ALA A 141 -1.15 6.25 -6.75
CA ALA A 141 -2.49 5.77 -7.06
C ALA A 141 -3.47 6.19 -5.95
N GLY A 142 -4.75 6.31 -6.28
CA GLY A 142 -5.80 6.59 -5.30
C GLY A 142 -6.14 8.05 -5.08
N ALA A 143 -5.53 8.96 -5.85
CA ALA A 143 -5.88 10.38 -5.89
C ALA A 143 -5.63 10.96 -7.27
N GLY A 144 -6.37 12.00 -7.64
CA GLY A 144 -6.24 12.60 -8.97
C GLY A 144 -6.97 13.93 -9.13
N ILE A 145 -6.86 14.51 -10.33
CA ILE A 145 -7.53 15.77 -10.69
C ILE A 145 -9.04 15.59 -10.94
N ASP A 146 -9.49 14.37 -11.12
CA ASP A 146 -10.87 13.94 -11.29
C ASP A 146 -11.01 12.46 -10.91
N ALA A 147 -12.23 11.93 -10.93
CA ALA A 147 -12.51 10.55 -10.58
C ALA A 147 -11.85 9.53 -11.52
N GLU A 148 -11.68 9.84 -12.80
CA GLU A 148 -11.01 8.97 -13.76
C GLU A 148 -9.52 8.81 -13.40
N THR A 149 -8.83 9.92 -13.18
CA THR A 149 -7.40 9.90 -12.81
C THR A 149 -7.15 9.38 -11.41
N ALA A 150 -8.07 9.61 -10.46
CA ALA A 150 -7.97 9.09 -9.11
C ALA A 150 -8.04 7.55 -9.05
N SER A 151 -8.78 6.92 -9.98
CA SER A 151 -8.93 5.47 -10.05
C SER A 151 -7.82 4.75 -10.84
N LEU A 152 -6.86 5.48 -11.43
CA LEU A 152 -5.76 4.86 -12.15
C LEU A 152 -4.80 4.11 -11.22
N PRO A 153 -4.35 2.89 -11.60
CA PRO A 153 -3.36 2.14 -10.81
C PRO A 153 -1.93 2.62 -11.08
N ILE A 154 -1.03 2.28 -10.16
CA ILE A 154 0.39 2.23 -10.46
C ILE A 154 0.67 0.96 -11.28
N LEU A 155 1.30 1.12 -12.43
CA LEU A 155 1.74 0.00 -13.27
C LEU A 155 3.22 -0.28 -13.03
N VAL A 156 3.55 -1.54 -12.71
CA VAL A 156 4.93 -2.01 -12.57
C VAL A 156 5.15 -3.24 -13.43
N SER A 157 6.40 -3.42 -13.89
CA SER A 157 6.76 -4.62 -14.66
C SER A 157 8.21 -5.00 -14.48
N ARG A 158 8.48 -6.31 -14.52
CA ARG A 158 9.82 -6.86 -14.55
C ARG A 158 9.80 -8.26 -15.20
N GLY A 159 10.76 -8.55 -16.05
CA GLY A 159 10.91 -9.88 -16.66
C GLY A 159 9.72 -10.34 -17.50
N GLY A 160 8.97 -9.41 -18.10
CA GLY A 160 7.76 -9.70 -18.86
C GLY A 160 6.56 -10.06 -18.00
N ILE A 161 6.60 -9.75 -16.69
CA ILE A 161 5.48 -9.85 -15.76
C ILE A 161 5.04 -8.43 -15.40
N SER A 162 3.75 -8.15 -15.46
CA SER A 162 3.15 -6.84 -15.22
C SER A 162 2.09 -6.90 -14.13
N VAL A 163 2.09 -5.89 -13.24
CA VAL A 163 1.14 -5.78 -12.13
C VAL A 163 0.54 -4.39 -12.09
N ALA A 164 -0.78 -4.30 -11.94
CA ALA A 164 -1.49 -3.07 -11.64
C ALA A 164 -1.82 -3.01 -10.15
N VAL A 165 -1.46 -1.90 -9.49
CA VAL A 165 -1.64 -1.69 -8.05
C VAL A 165 -2.60 -0.51 -7.85
N PHE A 166 -3.81 -0.81 -7.42
CA PHE A 166 -4.88 0.16 -7.16
C PHE A 166 -4.90 0.61 -5.70
N SER A 167 -5.49 1.78 -5.45
CA SER A 167 -5.72 2.30 -4.10
C SER A 167 -7.09 2.97 -4.01
N TYR A 168 -7.91 2.54 -3.04
CA TYR A 168 -9.25 3.08 -2.78
C TYR A 168 -9.50 3.21 -1.29
N THR A 169 -10.49 4.05 -0.90
CA THR A 169 -10.96 4.16 0.48
C THR A 169 -12.46 4.34 0.56
N ASN A 170 -13.09 3.76 1.59
CA ASN A 170 -14.47 4.10 1.97
C ASN A 170 -14.52 5.09 3.14
N LEU A 171 -13.35 5.54 3.60
CA LEU A 171 -13.19 6.50 4.69
C LEU A 171 -12.81 7.87 4.11
N GLY A 172 -13.59 8.86 4.45
CA GLY A 172 -13.35 10.23 3.99
C GLY A 172 -14.62 11.08 4.09
N TYR A 173 -14.44 12.36 4.22
CA TYR A 173 -15.54 13.29 4.09
C TYR A 173 -16.06 13.31 2.66
N ARG A 174 -17.32 13.74 2.48
CA ARG A 174 -17.96 13.70 1.17
C ARG A 174 -17.23 14.51 0.10
N ASP A 175 -16.61 15.61 0.49
CA ASP A 175 -15.84 16.52 -0.37
C ASP A 175 -14.40 16.09 -0.62
N ALA A 176 -13.91 15.06 0.09
CA ALA A 176 -12.61 14.46 -0.15
C ALA A 176 -12.57 13.60 -1.42
N TYR A 177 -13.71 13.05 -1.84
CA TYR A 177 -13.74 12.14 -3.00
C TYR A 177 -13.71 12.90 -4.32
N ALA A 178 -12.90 12.39 -5.24
CA ALA A 178 -12.83 12.89 -6.60
C ALA A 178 -14.20 12.76 -7.30
N THR A 179 -14.54 13.76 -8.11
CA THR A 179 -15.72 13.75 -8.97
C THR A 179 -15.31 13.81 -10.43
N ALA A 180 -16.28 13.79 -11.36
CA ALA A 180 -15.98 13.95 -12.80
C ALA A 180 -15.32 15.31 -13.15
N SER A 181 -15.34 16.29 -12.23
CA SER A 181 -14.86 17.65 -12.49
C SER A 181 -14.06 18.27 -11.35
N ALA A 182 -13.81 17.52 -10.29
CA ALA A 182 -13.05 18.01 -9.12
C ALA A 182 -12.02 16.99 -8.65
N PRO A 183 -10.83 17.46 -8.21
CA PRO A 183 -9.80 16.63 -7.61
C PRO A 183 -10.29 15.95 -6.32
N GLY A 184 -9.64 14.83 -5.98
CA GLY A 184 -9.90 14.13 -4.73
C GLY A 184 -9.31 12.73 -4.72
N ILE A 185 -9.70 11.96 -3.70
CA ILE A 185 -9.32 10.56 -3.51
C ILE A 185 -10.29 9.59 -4.19
N ALA A 186 -9.79 8.39 -4.51
CA ALA A 186 -10.59 7.33 -5.14
C ALA A 186 -11.49 6.66 -4.10
N ARG A 187 -12.80 6.66 -4.37
CA ARG A 187 -13.79 6.06 -3.48
C ARG A 187 -13.92 4.56 -3.72
N ALA A 188 -13.91 3.78 -2.64
CA ALA A 188 -14.16 2.34 -2.68
C ALA A 188 -15.65 2.05 -2.90
N ILE A 189 -16.06 1.94 -4.17
CA ILE A 189 -17.39 1.50 -4.61
C ILE A 189 -17.20 0.21 -5.39
N LEU A 190 -17.74 -0.91 -4.87
CA LEU A 190 -17.47 -2.26 -5.38
C LEU A 190 -17.66 -2.39 -6.89
N ASP A 191 -18.79 -1.88 -7.43
CA ASP A 191 -19.08 -1.98 -8.87
C ASP A 191 -18.11 -1.14 -9.74
N SER A 192 -17.61 -0.02 -9.20
CA SER A 192 -16.59 0.81 -9.88
C SER A 192 -15.25 0.11 -9.86
N MET A 193 -14.83 -0.40 -8.71
CA MET A 193 -13.57 -1.15 -8.56
C MET A 193 -13.53 -2.38 -9.45
N ARG A 194 -14.65 -3.13 -9.58
CA ARG A 194 -14.76 -4.29 -10.49
C ARG A 194 -14.58 -3.89 -11.96
N LYS A 195 -15.13 -2.75 -12.37
CA LYS A 195 -14.94 -2.23 -13.75
C LYS A 195 -13.49 -1.85 -14.01
N ASP A 196 -12.83 -1.22 -13.04
CA ASP A 196 -11.41 -0.86 -13.12
C ASP A 196 -10.55 -2.13 -13.21
N ILE A 197 -10.81 -3.13 -12.38
CA ILE A 197 -10.14 -4.45 -12.42
C ILE A 197 -10.34 -5.10 -13.80
N GLU A 198 -11.59 -5.21 -14.28
CA GLU A 198 -11.88 -5.80 -15.59
C GLU A 198 -11.16 -5.07 -16.74
N GLN A 199 -11.11 -3.74 -16.68
CA GLN A 199 -10.42 -2.93 -17.68
C GLN A 199 -8.92 -3.23 -17.71
N PHE A 200 -8.24 -3.21 -16.56
CA PHE A 200 -6.79 -3.36 -16.50
C PHE A 200 -6.31 -4.81 -16.63
N LYS A 201 -7.13 -5.80 -16.28
CA LYS A 201 -6.85 -7.22 -16.53
C LYS A 201 -6.61 -7.58 -18.00
N ARG A 202 -7.00 -6.71 -18.92
CA ARG A 202 -6.73 -6.87 -20.37
C ARG A 202 -5.29 -6.47 -20.75
N PHE A 203 -4.56 -5.79 -19.87
CA PHE A 203 -3.27 -5.16 -20.15
C PHE A 203 -2.18 -5.53 -19.15
N THR A 204 -2.56 -6.15 -18.04
CA THR A 204 -1.63 -6.58 -16.99
C THR A 204 -1.89 -8.02 -16.60
N ASP A 205 -0.83 -8.71 -16.17
CA ASP A 205 -0.93 -10.10 -15.77
C ASP A 205 -1.62 -10.24 -14.40
N PHE A 206 -1.38 -9.28 -13.50
CA PHE A 206 -1.89 -9.33 -12.12
C PHE A 206 -2.45 -8.00 -11.65
N ILE A 207 -3.42 -8.09 -10.74
CA ILE A 207 -4.12 -6.97 -10.11
C ILE A 207 -3.99 -7.06 -8.59
N VAL A 208 -3.44 -6.03 -7.96
CA VAL A 208 -3.45 -5.85 -6.50
C VAL A 208 -4.32 -4.65 -6.14
N VAL A 209 -5.27 -4.84 -5.24
CA VAL A 209 -6.14 -3.77 -4.74
C VAL A 209 -5.76 -3.43 -3.31
N ASN A 210 -5.42 -2.16 -3.06
CA ASN A 210 -5.20 -1.65 -1.71
C ASN A 210 -6.43 -0.89 -1.23
N LEU A 211 -6.81 -1.14 0.02
CA LEU A 211 -7.97 -0.53 0.67
C LEU A 211 -7.59 0.10 2.01
N HIS A 212 -7.92 1.36 2.17
CA HIS A 212 -7.83 2.05 3.45
C HIS A 212 -9.23 2.10 4.06
N TRP A 213 -9.47 1.27 5.11
CA TRP A 213 -10.81 0.88 5.54
C TRP A 213 -10.89 0.35 6.97
N GLY A 214 -12.12 0.13 7.45
CA GLY A 214 -12.43 -0.52 8.72
C GLY A 214 -12.29 0.42 9.93
N ASP A 215 -12.07 -0.17 11.10
CA ASP A 215 -11.99 0.54 12.36
C ASP A 215 -10.55 0.57 12.88
N GLU A 216 -10.18 1.70 13.53
CA GLU A 216 -8.88 1.86 14.17
C GLU A 216 -8.72 0.92 15.38
N TYR A 217 -7.49 0.48 15.64
CA TYR A 217 -7.05 -0.26 16.82
C TYR A 217 -7.75 -1.61 17.06
N THR A 218 -8.26 -2.24 16.00
CA THR A 218 -8.80 -3.61 16.07
C THR A 218 -7.97 -4.58 15.21
N ASN A 219 -7.68 -5.77 15.76
CA ASN A 219 -6.94 -6.82 15.04
C ASN A 219 -7.83 -7.72 14.18
N TYR A 220 -9.14 -7.55 14.23
CA TYR A 220 -10.09 -8.35 13.49
C TYR A 220 -10.82 -7.49 12.45
N PRO A 221 -10.90 -7.94 11.18
CA PRO A 221 -11.69 -7.25 10.18
C PRO A 221 -13.18 -7.35 10.49
N SER A 222 -13.94 -6.33 10.11
CA SER A 222 -15.40 -6.36 10.14
C SER A 222 -15.96 -7.30 9.06
N GLU A 223 -17.24 -7.69 9.19
CA GLU A 223 -17.93 -8.48 8.17
C GLU A 223 -17.94 -7.77 6.82
N ASP A 224 -18.18 -6.45 6.78
CA ASP A 224 -18.15 -5.64 5.56
C ASP A 224 -16.78 -5.67 4.87
N GLN A 225 -15.68 -5.65 5.63
CA GLN A 225 -14.33 -5.79 5.06
C GLN A 225 -14.15 -7.17 4.43
N VAL A 226 -14.60 -8.23 5.10
CA VAL A 226 -14.51 -9.61 4.60
C VAL A 226 -15.32 -9.78 3.32
N GLU A 227 -16.56 -9.31 3.29
CA GLU A 227 -17.43 -9.38 2.11
C GLU A 227 -16.86 -8.61 0.93
N MET A 228 -16.39 -7.37 1.15
CA MET A 228 -15.80 -6.54 0.11
C MET A 228 -14.52 -7.16 -0.46
N ALA A 229 -13.62 -7.64 0.40
CA ALA A 229 -12.37 -8.26 -0.04
C ALA A 229 -12.61 -9.49 -0.92
N ARG A 230 -13.48 -10.40 -0.46
CA ARG A 230 -13.84 -11.60 -1.21
C ARG A 230 -14.51 -11.25 -2.54
N ALA A 231 -15.39 -10.23 -2.54
CA ALA A 231 -16.05 -9.76 -3.75
C ALA A 231 -15.08 -9.15 -4.78
N LEU A 232 -13.94 -8.56 -4.35
CA LEU A 232 -12.88 -8.07 -5.23
C LEU A 232 -12.05 -9.23 -5.80
N ILE A 233 -11.73 -10.25 -4.99
CA ILE A 233 -11.10 -11.48 -5.50
C ILE A 233 -12.00 -12.16 -6.53
N ASP A 234 -13.31 -12.29 -6.26
CA ASP A 234 -14.29 -12.82 -7.21
C ASP A 234 -14.39 -11.96 -8.48
N GLY A 235 -14.14 -10.66 -8.37
CA GLY A 235 -14.06 -9.71 -9.48
C GLY A 235 -12.75 -9.77 -10.27
N GLY A 236 -11.77 -10.58 -9.86
CA GLY A 236 -10.53 -10.82 -10.59
C GLY A 236 -9.29 -10.13 -10.00
N ALA A 237 -9.35 -9.59 -8.79
CA ALA A 237 -8.14 -9.18 -8.08
C ALA A 237 -7.31 -10.41 -7.66
N ASP A 238 -5.98 -10.31 -7.78
CA ASP A 238 -5.04 -11.37 -7.39
C ASP A 238 -4.57 -11.23 -5.94
N ALA A 239 -4.74 -10.06 -5.34
CA ALA A 239 -4.52 -9.82 -3.91
C ALA A 239 -5.29 -8.59 -3.43
N VAL A 240 -5.63 -8.57 -2.14
CA VAL A 240 -6.15 -7.39 -1.43
C VAL A 240 -5.26 -7.08 -0.24
N ILE A 241 -4.84 -5.82 -0.11
CA ILE A 241 -3.99 -5.31 0.97
C ILE A 241 -4.71 -4.16 1.67
N GLY A 242 -4.87 -4.26 2.98
CA GLY A 242 -5.57 -3.29 3.81
C GLY A 242 -4.67 -2.41 4.65
N HIS A 243 -5.23 -1.25 5.05
CA HIS A 243 -4.62 -0.18 5.83
C HIS A 243 -5.64 0.44 6.80
N HIS A 244 -5.26 1.45 7.58
CA HIS A 244 -6.09 2.28 8.46
C HIS A 244 -6.14 1.86 9.92
N SER A 245 -6.25 0.59 10.24
CA SER A 245 -6.44 0.19 11.64
C SER A 245 -5.27 0.53 12.57
N HIS A 246 -4.14 1.00 12.02
CA HIS A 246 -2.87 1.29 12.71
C HIS A 246 -2.23 0.10 13.42
N VAL A 247 -2.93 -1.02 13.48
CA VAL A 247 -2.47 -2.34 13.91
C VAL A 247 -2.65 -3.34 12.78
N TYR A 248 -1.85 -4.40 12.77
CA TYR A 248 -2.08 -5.45 11.78
C TYR A 248 -3.34 -6.25 12.12
N GLN A 249 -4.05 -6.68 11.08
CA GLN A 249 -5.22 -7.56 11.17
C GLN A 249 -4.91 -8.94 10.61
N GLY A 250 -5.87 -9.86 10.76
CA GLY A 250 -5.76 -11.22 10.26
C GLY A 250 -5.51 -11.28 8.75
N ILE A 251 -4.98 -12.42 8.30
CA ILE A 251 -4.71 -12.73 6.90
C ILE A 251 -5.59 -13.90 6.47
N GLU A 252 -6.22 -13.78 5.32
CA GLU A 252 -7.02 -14.82 4.69
C GLU A 252 -6.40 -15.25 3.36
N VAL A 253 -6.53 -16.52 3.02
CA VAL A 253 -6.37 -17.01 1.65
C VAL A 253 -7.74 -17.46 1.17
N TYR A 254 -8.29 -16.73 0.21
CA TYR A 254 -9.60 -16.99 -0.40
C TYR A 254 -9.42 -17.29 -1.89
N ARG A 255 -9.86 -18.47 -2.35
CA ARG A 255 -9.68 -18.95 -3.74
C ARG A 255 -8.22 -18.82 -4.23
N ASP A 256 -7.29 -19.28 -3.40
CA ASP A 256 -5.85 -19.21 -3.64
C ASP A 256 -5.31 -17.78 -3.89
N ARG A 257 -5.98 -16.76 -3.33
CA ARG A 257 -5.56 -15.35 -3.37
C ARG A 257 -5.48 -14.78 -1.95
N PRO A 258 -4.41 -14.04 -1.62
CA PRO A 258 -4.25 -13.46 -0.30
C PRO A 258 -5.12 -12.23 -0.10
N ILE A 259 -5.68 -12.12 1.09
CA ILE A 259 -6.31 -10.94 1.64
C ILE A 259 -5.60 -10.62 2.95
N VAL A 260 -4.91 -9.50 3.01
CA VAL A 260 -4.28 -8.95 4.20
C VAL A 260 -5.13 -7.78 4.66
N TYR A 261 -5.87 -7.93 5.75
CA TYR A 261 -6.88 -6.94 6.13
C TYR A 261 -6.31 -5.62 6.64
N SER A 262 -5.15 -5.63 7.29
CA SER A 262 -4.33 -4.45 7.57
C SER A 262 -2.88 -4.84 7.84
N LEU A 263 -1.97 -3.96 7.44
CA LEU A 263 -0.54 -4.07 7.72
C LEU A 263 -0.14 -3.35 9.02
N GLY A 264 -0.97 -2.41 9.49
CA GLY A 264 -0.64 -1.47 10.56
C GLY A 264 0.35 -0.39 10.13
N ASN A 265 0.97 0.28 11.09
CA ASN A 265 1.91 1.38 10.84
C ASN A 265 3.28 0.87 10.36
N PHE A 266 3.82 1.51 9.33
CA PHE A 266 5.20 1.29 8.89
C PHE A 266 6.15 2.36 9.43
N LEU A 267 5.83 3.64 9.21
CA LEU A 267 6.59 4.79 9.67
C LEU A 267 5.61 5.91 10.05
N PHE A 268 5.31 6.03 11.34
CA PHE A 268 4.27 6.93 11.82
C PHE A 268 4.80 7.87 12.90
N GLY A 269 4.47 9.16 12.80
CA GLY A 269 5.04 10.21 13.64
C GLY A 269 4.53 10.27 15.08
N SER A 270 3.60 9.40 15.48
CA SER A 270 3.16 9.27 16.86
C SER A 270 3.93 8.17 17.60
N ILE A 271 4.17 8.38 18.91
CA ILE A 271 4.64 7.33 19.81
C ILE A 271 3.41 6.82 20.56
N ASN A 272 3.00 5.61 20.21
CA ASN A 272 2.02 4.87 20.99
C ASN A 272 2.61 3.50 21.32
N GLU A 273 2.89 3.26 22.62
CA GLU A 273 3.54 2.02 23.07
C GLU A 273 2.65 0.78 22.89
N ASP A 274 1.33 0.97 22.71
CA ASP A 274 0.39 -0.12 22.44
C ASP A 274 0.44 -0.59 20.96
N ILE A 275 1.08 0.20 20.07
CA ILE A 275 1.23 -0.11 18.64
C ILE A 275 2.70 -0.26 18.28
N ARG A 276 3.42 -1.18 18.96
CA ARG A 276 4.87 -1.29 18.81
C ARG A 276 5.31 -2.06 17.58
N ASP A 277 4.60 -3.13 17.26
CA ASP A 277 5.00 -4.08 16.24
C ASP A 277 3.92 -4.20 15.17
N ASN A 278 4.36 -4.28 13.93
CA ASN A 278 3.50 -4.36 12.75
C ASN A 278 4.07 -5.36 11.75
N ILE A 279 3.49 -5.45 10.58
CA ILE A 279 3.94 -6.35 9.53
C ILE A 279 4.11 -5.62 8.20
N VAL A 280 5.00 -6.15 7.37
CA VAL A 280 5.07 -5.85 5.95
C VAL A 280 4.92 -7.16 5.17
N VAL A 281 4.34 -7.09 3.98
CA VAL A 281 4.03 -8.28 3.18
C VAL A 281 4.67 -8.19 1.82
N ALA A 282 5.42 -9.23 1.43
CA ALA A 282 5.91 -9.39 0.09
C ALA A 282 5.06 -10.38 -0.70
N LEU A 283 4.69 -9.99 -1.92
CA LEU A 283 4.04 -10.85 -2.91
C LEU A 283 5.01 -11.10 -4.07
N ASN A 284 5.21 -12.37 -4.43
CA ASN A 284 6.04 -12.77 -5.55
C ASN A 284 5.16 -13.33 -6.66
N PHE A 285 5.18 -12.69 -7.82
CA PHE A 285 4.42 -13.12 -9.00
C PHE A 285 5.36 -13.71 -10.04
N GLY A 286 5.06 -14.91 -10.47
CA GLY A 286 5.71 -15.59 -11.60
C GLY A 286 4.81 -15.61 -12.83
N LYS A 287 5.30 -16.17 -13.93
CA LYS A 287 4.50 -16.34 -15.16
C LYS A 287 3.29 -17.27 -14.98
N GLU A 288 3.36 -18.17 -14.00
CA GLU A 288 2.34 -19.17 -13.70
C GLU A 288 1.37 -18.72 -12.60
N GLY A 289 1.46 -17.47 -12.12
CA GLY A 289 0.58 -16.96 -11.07
C GLY A 289 1.34 -16.35 -9.90
N LEU A 290 0.60 -16.01 -8.83
CA LEU A 290 1.17 -15.64 -7.55
C LEU A 290 1.84 -16.88 -6.93
N SER A 291 3.17 -16.86 -6.78
CA SER A 291 3.94 -18.01 -6.30
C SER A 291 4.02 -18.08 -4.78
N SER A 292 4.16 -16.92 -4.13
CA SER A 292 4.26 -16.87 -2.67
C SER A 292 3.87 -15.51 -2.08
N MET A 293 3.43 -15.56 -0.83
CA MET A 293 3.31 -14.42 0.08
C MET A 293 4.26 -14.64 1.25
N ARG A 294 5.00 -13.60 1.63
CA ARG A 294 5.84 -13.64 2.82
C ARG A 294 5.52 -12.47 3.74
N VAL A 295 5.23 -12.79 5.00
CA VAL A 295 4.89 -11.82 6.05
C VAL A 295 6.12 -11.61 6.92
N TYR A 296 6.57 -10.38 7.03
CA TYR A 296 7.73 -10.02 7.85
C TYR A 296 7.27 -9.12 8.99
N PRO A 297 7.59 -9.49 10.24
CA PRO A 297 7.33 -8.61 11.39
C PRO A 297 8.36 -7.49 11.43
N ILE A 298 7.88 -6.30 11.72
CA ILE A 298 8.70 -5.11 11.90
C ILE A 298 8.44 -4.50 13.29
N SER A 299 9.48 -3.90 13.87
CA SER A 299 9.27 -3.04 15.03
C SER A 299 8.59 -1.75 14.56
N GLY A 300 7.57 -1.34 15.28
CA GLY A 300 7.03 0.00 15.15
C GLY A 300 7.89 1.03 15.89
N ASN A 301 7.24 2.04 16.42
CA ASN A 301 7.90 3.12 17.12
C ASN A 301 8.19 2.73 18.57
N THR A 302 9.44 2.39 18.89
CA THR A 302 9.87 2.01 20.24
C THR A 302 10.60 3.15 20.92
N ALA A 303 10.55 3.20 22.26
CA ALA A 303 11.30 4.19 23.03
C ALA A 303 12.82 4.12 22.82
N SER A 304 13.36 2.93 22.51
CA SER A 304 14.79 2.73 22.24
C SER A 304 15.21 3.16 20.84
N HIS A 305 14.29 3.11 19.86
CA HIS A 305 14.54 3.46 18.47
C HIS A 305 13.32 4.20 17.89
N PRO A 306 13.04 5.40 18.39
CA PRO A 306 11.88 6.15 17.94
C PRO A 306 11.99 6.47 16.45
N PHE A 307 10.89 6.31 15.73
CA PHE A 307 10.76 6.62 14.29
C PHE A 307 11.72 5.87 13.37
N GLN A 308 12.23 4.71 13.81
CA GLN A 308 13.11 3.86 12.99
C GLN A 308 12.60 2.42 12.94
N PRO A 309 11.67 2.10 12.03
CA PRO A 309 11.24 0.73 11.83
C PRO A 309 12.44 -0.17 11.51
N ALA A 310 12.40 -1.39 12.02
CA ALA A 310 13.41 -2.39 11.78
C ALA A 310 12.76 -3.77 11.68
N ARG A 311 13.35 -4.67 10.92
CA ARG A 311 12.90 -6.05 10.87
C ARG A 311 13.14 -6.72 12.22
N LEU A 312 12.12 -7.37 12.75
CA LEU A 312 12.24 -8.17 13.97
C LEU A 312 12.87 -9.54 13.65
N SER A 313 13.52 -10.13 14.67
CA SER A 313 14.13 -11.46 14.59
C SER A 313 14.00 -12.20 15.93
N GLY A 314 14.29 -13.52 15.93
CA GLY A 314 14.22 -14.36 17.12
C GLY A 314 12.85 -14.35 17.78
N ARG A 315 12.82 -14.30 19.11
CA ARG A 315 11.59 -14.40 19.91
C ARG A 315 10.59 -13.28 19.63
N ASP A 316 11.03 -12.04 19.38
CA ASP A 316 10.13 -10.93 19.11
C ASP A 316 9.40 -11.13 17.75
N ALA A 317 10.13 -11.61 16.75
CA ALA A 317 9.52 -12.00 15.48
C ALA A 317 8.52 -13.16 15.65
N GLU A 318 8.89 -14.19 16.39
CA GLU A 318 8.02 -15.34 16.66
C GLU A 318 6.72 -14.92 17.38
N ASN A 319 6.78 -14.03 18.34
CA ASN A 319 5.61 -13.53 19.06
C ASN A 319 4.63 -12.84 18.11
N VAL A 320 5.11 -11.92 17.26
CA VAL A 320 4.27 -11.22 16.29
C VAL A 320 3.68 -12.21 15.28
N LEU A 321 4.50 -13.13 14.73
CA LEU A 321 4.06 -14.07 13.72
C LEU A 321 3.06 -15.10 14.25
N ASN A 322 3.22 -15.57 15.47
CA ASN A 322 2.23 -16.43 16.15
C ASN A 322 0.91 -15.67 16.36
N HIS A 323 0.96 -14.40 16.78
CA HIS A 323 -0.24 -13.59 16.91
C HIS A 323 -0.93 -13.37 15.56
N VAL A 324 -0.17 -13.15 14.45
CA VAL A 324 -0.76 -13.10 13.10
C VAL A 324 -1.51 -14.39 12.77
N LEU A 325 -0.95 -15.57 13.10
CA LEU A 325 -1.63 -16.85 12.88
C LEU A 325 -2.90 -16.98 13.73
N ASP A 326 -2.82 -16.58 15.01
CA ASP A 326 -3.94 -16.65 15.96
C ASP A 326 -5.13 -15.79 15.50
N ILE A 327 -4.89 -14.52 15.14
CA ILE A 327 -5.94 -13.61 14.68
C ILE A 327 -6.45 -13.94 13.26
N SER A 328 -5.70 -14.72 12.50
CA SER A 328 -6.12 -15.23 11.17
C SER A 328 -6.99 -16.48 11.27
N HIS A 329 -6.92 -17.22 12.37
CA HIS A 329 -7.65 -18.47 12.55
C HIS A 329 -9.20 -18.31 12.44
N PRO A 330 -9.83 -17.24 12.98
CA PRO A 330 -11.28 -17.01 12.84
C PRO A 330 -11.77 -16.86 11.40
N LEU A 331 -10.88 -16.45 10.46
CA LEU A 331 -11.20 -16.32 9.04
C LEU A 331 -11.37 -17.67 8.33
N ARG A 332 -11.03 -18.78 9.02
CA ARG A 332 -11.23 -20.17 8.57
C ARG A 332 -10.58 -20.49 7.21
N SER A 333 -9.55 -19.75 6.84
CA SER A 333 -8.78 -19.98 5.60
C SER A 333 -7.62 -20.95 5.82
N ASP A 334 -6.96 -21.32 4.74
CA ASP A 334 -5.80 -22.19 4.78
C ASP A 334 -4.53 -21.50 5.27
N PHE A 335 -4.50 -20.17 5.33
CA PHE A 335 -3.30 -19.41 5.70
C PHE A 335 -2.73 -19.86 7.05
N SER A 336 -3.53 -19.82 8.11
CA SER A 336 -3.08 -20.17 9.47
C SER A 336 -2.62 -21.62 9.62
N LYS A 337 -3.04 -22.52 8.70
CA LYS A 337 -2.70 -23.94 8.72
C LYS A 337 -1.47 -24.29 7.87
N LYS A 338 -1.23 -23.54 6.78
CA LYS A 338 -0.22 -23.87 5.76
C LYS A 338 0.96 -22.89 5.73
N ALA A 339 0.85 -21.73 6.38
CA ALA A 339 1.99 -20.80 6.48
C ALA A 339 3.12 -21.42 7.31
N LEU A 340 4.33 -21.32 6.79
CA LEU A 340 5.53 -21.91 7.40
C LEU A 340 6.38 -20.79 8.03
N MET A 341 6.84 -21.01 9.26
CA MET A 341 7.81 -20.13 9.91
C MET A 341 9.20 -20.38 9.27
N VAL A 342 9.75 -19.37 8.60
CA VAL A 342 11.04 -19.45 7.91
C VAL A 342 11.81 -18.13 8.08
N ASP A 343 13.01 -18.17 8.64
CA ASP A 343 13.91 -17.02 8.78
C ASP A 343 13.22 -15.76 9.35
N SER A 344 12.54 -15.92 10.51
CA SER A 344 11.79 -14.84 11.16
C SER A 344 10.72 -14.20 10.25
N SER A 345 10.03 -15.02 9.46
CA SER A 345 8.90 -14.63 8.63
C SER A 345 7.91 -15.79 8.47
N LEU A 346 6.65 -15.50 8.07
CA LEU A 346 5.72 -16.53 7.60
C LEU A 346 5.77 -16.59 6.08
N LEU A 347 5.97 -17.78 5.55
CA LEU A 347 5.94 -18.08 4.12
C LEU A 347 4.69 -18.89 3.79
N TYR A 348 3.86 -18.40 2.88
CA TYR A 348 2.76 -19.14 2.26
C TYR A 348 3.08 -19.33 0.77
N ARG A 349 2.95 -20.56 0.26
CA ARG A 349 3.13 -20.90 -1.16
C ARG A 349 1.77 -21.14 -1.78
N PHE A 350 1.53 -20.53 -2.93
CA PHE A 350 0.32 -20.74 -3.71
C PHE A 350 0.52 -21.89 -4.71
N PRO A 351 -0.54 -22.63 -5.05
CA PRO A 351 -0.48 -23.57 -6.16
C PRO A 351 -0.26 -22.81 -7.48
N ALA A 352 0.37 -23.45 -8.46
CA ALA A 352 0.40 -22.88 -9.80
C ALA A 352 -1.04 -22.73 -10.32
N ASP A 353 -1.35 -21.60 -10.94
CA ASP A 353 -2.66 -21.40 -11.58
C ASP A 353 -2.82 -22.41 -12.71
N PRO A 354 -3.85 -23.27 -12.70
CA PRO A 354 -4.16 -24.07 -13.86
C PRO A 354 -4.59 -23.13 -14.99
N LYS A 355 -3.74 -23.04 -16.03
CA LYS A 355 -4.07 -22.30 -17.26
C LYS A 355 -5.25 -22.91 -18.00
#